data_47cc5ca40da6aabf4dcf6edfc5048d28
#
_entry.id   47cc5ca40da6aabf4dcf6edfc5048d28
#
_cell.length_a   1.000
_cell.length_b   1.000
_cell.length_c   1.000
_cell.angle_alpha   90.00
_cell.angle_beta   90.00
_cell.angle_gamma   90.00
#
_symmetry.space_group_name_H-M   'P 1'
#
loop_
_entity.id
_entity.type
_entity.pdbx_description
1 polymer ?
#
loop_
_entity_poly.entity_id
_entity_poly.type
_entity_poly.pdbx_seq_one_letter_code
_entity_poly.pdbx_strand_id
1 'polypeptide(L)'
;MKLLKFNLVFIPVLVLCFGAIGYVTQQALVESARQHVEQNARIIMEAALSSRTYTTKQVAPLLLQKNFKLETAVAELRKTIEEVPKSVDQNVPNDLRTSVKRGFLMGQQHALSALEDFLNSIKGKSDELLDTEFHPQSVPAFAATEIFGYLREKFPNYFYKEATLNPTNPRDRATDWETDIVNQFRGDAEHSEISAARDTPNGISVFLARPIRVNNVSCLECHTTADKAPVEMIKLYGTANGFGWKLDDIIGAQIVSVPLAVPLQLAQTAFLNLLWWFIGAFVVILVVANVMVLLLRK
;
A
#
# COMPACT_ATOMS: atom_id res chain seq x y z
N MET A 1 -52.97 44.38 -20.25
CA MET A 1 -51.92 44.61 -21.27
C MET A 1 -50.51 44.80 -20.65
N LYS A 2 -50.31 45.66 -19.60
CA LYS A 2 -49.00 45.92 -19.02
C LYS A 2 -48.41 44.69 -18.28
N LEU A 3 -49.20 43.91 -17.51
CA LEU A 3 -48.78 42.71 -16.80
C LEU A 3 -48.30 41.60 -17.76
N LEU A 4 -49.03 41.42 -18.88
CA LEU A 4 -48.63 40.47 -19.89
C LEU A 4 -47.28 40.83 -20.54
N LYS A 5 -47.09 42.14 -20.86
CA LYS A 5 -45.82 42.63 -21.41
C LYS A 5 -44.68 42.50 -20.43
N PHE A 6 -44.92 42.72 -19.13
CA PHE A 6 -43.91 42.50 -18.06
C PHE A 6 -43.50 41.03 -17.99
N ASN A 7 -44.45 40.12 -17.88
CA ASN A 7 -44.18 38.70 -17.77
C ASN A 7 -43.53 38.11 -19.04
N LEU A 8 -43.84 38.67 -20.23
CA LEU A 8 -43.20 38.23 -21.49
C LEU A 8 -41.68 38.44 -21.49
N VAL A 9 -41.14 39.40 -20.74
CA VAL A 9 -39.71 39.65 -20.59
C VAL A 9 -39.17 39.03 -19.30
N PHE A 10 -39.91 39.19 -18.20
CA PHE A 10 -39.45 38.78 -16.87
C PHE A 10 -39.30 37.26 -16.72
N ILE A 11 -40.26 36.47 -17.22
CA ILE A 11 -40.21 35.01 -17.11
C ILE A 11 -38.98 34.42 -17.87
N PRO A 12 -38.74 34.77 -19.16
CA PRO A 12 -37.54 34.28 -19.86
C PRO A 12 -36.23 34.63 -19.15
N VAL A 13 -36.11 35.88 -18.66
CA VAL A 13 -34.91 36.30 -17.92
C VAL A 13 -34.73 35.45 -16.63
N LEU A 14 -35.82 35.27 -15.89
CA LEU A 14 -35.81 34.49 -14.66
C LEU A 14 -35.45 33.02 -14.94
N VAL A 15 -36.02 32.41 -16.00
CA VAL A 15 -35.68 31.05 -16.43
C VAL A 15 -34.23 30.93 -16.82
N LEU A 16 -33.68 31.91 -17.57
CA LEU A 16 -32.25 31.89 -17.93
C LEU A 16 -31.33 31.98 -16.68
N CYS A 17 -31.69 32.86 -15.73
CA CYS A 17 -30.91 32.99 -14.48
C CYS A 17 -30.93 31.70 -13.65
N PHE A 18 -32.12 31.13 -13.41
CA PHE A 18 -32.21 29.87 -12.64
C PHE A 18 -31.62 28.70 -13.39
N GLY A 19 -31.74 28.64 -14.71
CA GLY A 19 -31.11 27.63 -15.55
C GLY A 19 -29.57 27.70 -15.47
N ALA A 20 -29.02 28.90 -15.55
CA ALA A 20 -27.56 29.10 -15.40
C ALA A 20 -27.06 28.69 -14.00
N ILE A 21 -27.77 29.13 -12.95
CA ILE A 21 -27.43 28.74 -11.55
C ILE A 21 -27.55 27.23 -11.39
N GLY A 22 -28.61 26.60 -11.88
CA GLY A 22 -28.80 25.14 -11.81
C GLY A 22 -27.67 24.39 -12.52
N TYR A 23 -27.28 24.81 -13.71
CA TYR A 23 -26.19 24.22 -14.48
C TYR A 23 -24.85 24.31 -13.72
N VAL A 24 -24.50 25.52 -13.24
CA VAL A 24 -23.26 25.70 -12.47
C VAL A 24 -23.24 24.86 -11.18
N THR A 25 -24.38 24.82 -10.48
CA THR A 25 -24.53 24.01 -9.24
C THR A 25 -24.36 22.52 -9.54
N GLN A 26 -24.96 22.02 -10.62
CA GLN A 26 -24.81 20.62 -11.01
C GLN A 26 -23.35 20.28 -11.30
N GLN A 27 -22.65 21.11 -12.07
CA GLN A 27 -21.24 20.92 -12.39
C GLN A 27 -20.38 20.94 -11.11
N ALA A 28 -20.63 21.87 -10.20
CA ALA A 28 -19.90 21.97 -8.94
C ALA A 28 -20.09 20.73 -8.05
N LEU A 29 -21.32 20.19 -7.97
CA LEU A 29 -21.60 18.99 -7.19
C LEU A 29 -20.91 17.75 -7.77
N VAL A 30 -20.92 17.57 -9.09
CA VAL A 30 -20.26 16.46 -9.78
C VAL A 30 -18.75 16.55 -9.60
N GLU A 31 -18.17 17.73 -9.77
CA GLU A 31 -16.74 17.94 -9.59
C GLU A 31 -16.32 17.72 -8.13
N SER A 32 -17.11 18.22 -7.17
CA SER A 32 -16.88 17.94 -5.74
C SER A 32 -16.91 16.45 -5.42
N ALA A 33 -17.89 15.71 -5.97
CA ALA A 33 -17.96 14.25 -5.80
C ALA A 33 -16.69 13.56 -6.33
N ARG A 34 -16.20 13.97 -7.50
CA ARG A 34 -14.98 13.44 -8.11
C ARG A 34 -13.74 13.72 -7.25
N GLN A 35 -13.59 14.95 -6.76
CA GLN A 35 -12.47 15.35 -5.90
C GLN A 35 -12.46 14.57 -4.58
N HIS A 36 -13.61 14.32 -3.96
CA HIS A 36 -13.72 13.48 -2.77
C HIS A 36 -13.28 12.04 -3.04
N VAL A 37 -13.65 11.47 -4.18
CA VAL A 37 -13.23 10.11 -4.55
C VAL A 37 -11.72 10.05 -4.78
N GLU A 38 -11.14 11.04 -5.46
CA GLU A 38 -9.70 11.13 -5.66
C GLU A 38 -8.95 11.28 -4.33
N GLN A 39 -9.45 12.11 -3.41
CA GLN A 39 -8.89 12.24 -2.08
C GLN A 39 -8.95 10.92 -1.30
N ASN A 40 -10.05 10.18 -1.38
CA ASN A 40 -10.16 8.86 -0.78
C ASN A 40 -9.15 7.87 -1.39
N ALA A 41 -8.95 7.89 -2.70
CA ALA A 41 -7.94 7.08 -3.36
C ALA A 41 -6.52 7.40 -2.84
N ARG A 42 -6.19 8.68 -2.63
CA ARG A 42 -4.93 9.11 -2.01
C ARG A 42 -4.78 8.60 -0.58
N ILE A 43 -5.83 8.70 0.25
CA ILE A 43 -5.80 8.19 1.63
C ILE A 43 -5.54 6.68 1.64
N ILE A 44 -6.18 5.93 0.76
CA ILE A 44 -5.97 4.48 0.63
C ILE A 44 -4.54 4.18 0.18
N MET A 45 -3.99 4.92 -0.77
CA MET A 45 -2.61 4.79 -1.21
C MET A 45 -1.63 5.03 -0.06
N GLU A 46 -1.82 6.10 0.71
CA GLU A 46 -0.97 6.40 1.87
C GLU A 46 -1.11 5.35 2.99
N ALA A 47 -2.31 4.79 3.19
CA ALA A 47 -2.51 3.67 4.12
C ALA A 47 -1.74 2.42 3.69
N ALA A 48 -1.73 2.11 2.38
CA ALA A 48 -0.93 1.01 1.83
C ALA A 48 0.57 1.24 2.03
N LEU A 49 1.06 2.44 1.73
CA LEU A 49 2.47 2.82 1.95
C LEU A 49 2.86 2.78 3.43
N SER A 50 1.94 3.19 4.31
CA SER A 50 2.15 3.12 5.76
C SER A 50 2.24 1.68 6.26
N SER A 51 1.39 0.77 5.73
CA SER A 51 1.48 -0.67 6.00
C SER A 51 2.81 -1.26 5.52
N ARG A 52 3.28 -0.91 4.33
CA ARG A 52 4.60 -1.31 3.81
C ARG A 52 5.73 -0.81 4.72
N THR A 53 5.65 0.45 5.14
CA THR A 53 6.64 1.07 6.03
C THR A 53 6.67 0.38 7.40
N TYR A 54 5.52 0.08 7.98
CA TYR A 54 5.40 -0.67 9.23
C TYR A 54 6.03 -2.07 9.10
N THR A 55 5.73 -2.79 8.02
CA THR A 55 6.30 -4.10 7.77
C THR A 55 7.83 -4.02 7.65
N THR A 56 8.36 -3.06 6.88
CA THR A 56 9.81 -2.88 6.72
C THR A 56 10.51 -2.50 8.02
N LYS A 57 9.93 -1.57 8.81
CA LYS A 57 10.61 -0.99 9.98
C LYS A 57 10.38 -1.76 11.28
N GLN A 58 9.29 -2.51 11.39
CA GLN A 58 8.89 -3.16 12.64
C GLN A 58 8.83 -4.69 12.51
N VAL A 59 8.13 -5.21 11.50
CA VAL A 59 7.88 -6.66 11.37
C VAL A 59 9.12 -7.40 10.90
N ALA A 60 9.72 -6.98 9.79
CA ALA A 60 10.88 -7.66 9.20
C ALA A 60 12.08 -7.71 10.15
N PRO A 61 12.48 -6.62 10.86
CA PRO A 61 13.58 -6.70 11.82
C PRO A 61 13.30 -7.64 12.99
N LEU A 62 12.05 -7.72 13.48
CA LEU A 62 11.70 -8.64 14.58
C LEU A 62 11.83 -10.09 14.16
N LEU A 63 11.44 -10.43 12.93
CA LEU A 63 11.59 -11.78 12.40
C LEU A 63 13.07 -12.15 12.17
N LEU A 64 13.86 -11.19 11.66
CA LEU A 64 15.30 -11.37 11.48
C LEU A 64 16.06 -11.50 12.80
N GLN A 65 15.68 -10.75 13.85
CA GLN A 65 16.31 -10.84 15.18
C GLN A 65 16.16 -12.22 15.84
N LYS A 66 15.10 -12.96 15.52
CA LYS A 66 14.87 -14.30 16.09
C LYS A 66 15.96 -15.29 15.65
N ASN A 67 16.46 -15.18 14.42
CA ASN A 67 17.53 -16.02 13.87
C ASN A 67 18.92 -15.57 14.30
N PHE A 68 19.12 -14.26 14.54
CA PHE A 68 20.41 -13.69 14.89
C PHE A 68 20.87 -14.01 16.33
N LYS A 69 19.95 -14.24 17.26
CA LYS A 69 20.29 -14.46 18.68
C LYS A 69 21.11 -15.74 18.95
N LEU A 70 20.87 -16.80 18.19
CA LEU A 70 21.55 -18.07 18.43
C LEU A 70 22.97 -18.04 17.87
N GLU A 71 23.17 -17.56 16.64
CA GLU A 71 24.51 -17.42 16.04
C GLU A 71 25.37 -16.41 16.80
N THR A 72 24.78 -15.30 17.25
CA THR A 72 25.49 -14.31 18.08
C THR A 72 25.89 -14.89 19.43
N ALA A 73 24.99 -15.63 20.08
CA ALA A 73 25.26 -16.28 21.35
C ALA A 73 26.39 -17.31 21.23
N VAL A 74 26.43 -18.08 20.15
CA VAL A 74 27.51 -19.05 19.88
C VAL A 74 28.84 -18.34 19.60
N ALA A 75 28.83 -17.26 18.81
CA ALA A 75 30.04 -16.47 18.54
C ALA A 75 30.58 -15.81 19.81
N GLU A 76 29.70 -15.30 20.68
CA GLU A 76 30.07 -14.68 21.94
C GLU A 76 30.60 -15.72 22.95
N LEU A 77 30.01 -16.91 22.97
CA LEU A 77 30.51 -18.03 23.77
C LEU A 77 31.92 -18.47 23.30
N ARG A 78 32.18 -18.60 22.00
CA ARG A 78 33.51 -18.89 21.45
C ARG A 78 34.54 -17.86 21.89
N LYS A 79 34.22 -16.58 21.78
CA LYS A 79 35.09 -15.49 22.21
C LYS A 79 35.42 -15.59 23.70
N THR A 80 34.44 -15.86 24.53
CA THR A 80 34.60 -16.04 25.98
C THR A 80 35.54 -17.25 26.27
N ILE A 81 35.38 -18.36 25.54
CA ILE A 81 36.23 -19.55 25.67
C ILE A 81 37.69 -19.24 25.31
N GLU A 82 37.94 -18.41 24.30
CA GLU A 82 39.29 -17.99 23.88
C GLU A 82 39.98 -17.04 24.89
N GLU A 83 39.17 -16.23 25.61
CA GLU A 83 39.69 -15.25 26.58
C GLU A 83 40.01 -15.84 27.97
N VAL A 84 39.38 -16.94 28.36
CA VAL A 84 39.54 -17.55 29.69
C VAL A 84 40.95 -18.04 29.95
N PRO A 85 41.69 -18.69 29.03
CA PRO A 85 43.08 -19.07 29.28
C PRO A 85 43.97 -17.89 29.68
N LYS A 86 43.77 -16.72 29.12
CA LYS A 86 44.49 -15.48 29.43
C LYS A 86 44.17 -14.98 30.84
N SER A 87 42.90 -15.05 31.22
CA SER A 87 42.43 -14.65 32.55
C SER A 87 42.98 -15.57 33.64
N VAL A 88 43.07 -16.90 33.38
CA VAL A 88 43.69 -17.87 34.32
C VAL A 88 45.18 -17.59 34.53
N ASP A 89 45.92 -17.21 33.49
CA ASP A 89 47.33 -16.85 33.59
C ASP A 89 47.57 -15.64 34.47
N GLN A 90 46.64 -14.71 34.52
CA GLN A 90 46.76 -13.48 35.30
C GLN A 90 46.33 -13.64 36.77
N ASN A 91 45.37 -14.50 37.05
CA ASN A 91 44.67 -14.52 38.35
C ASN A 91 44.84 -15.79 39.16
N VAL A 92 45.50 -16.83 38.63
CA VAL A 92 45.68 -18.12 39.33
C VAL A 92 47.18 -18.37 39.69
N PRO A 93 47.48 -18.85 40.89
CA PRO A 93 48.86 -19.25 41.28
C PRO A 93 49.48 -20.22 40.29
N ASN A 94 50.81 -20.11 40.10
CA ASN A 94 51.55 -20.85 39.06
C ASN A 94 51.44 -22.38 39.19
N ASP A 95 51.38 -22.89 40.39
CA ASP A 95 51.27 -24.32 40.72
C ASP A 95 49.89 -24.92 40.33
N LEU A 96 48.89 -24.12 40.36
CA LEU A 96 47.49 -24.53 40.02
C LEU A 96 47.10 -24.20 38.58
N ARG A 97 47.82 -23.30 37.90
CA ARG A 97 47.46 -22.81 36.54
C ARG A 97 47.24 -23.92 35.53
N THR A 98 48.18 -24.92 35.53
CA THR A 98 48.11 -26.02 34.56
C THR A 98 46.87 -26.90 34.78
N SER A 99 46.55 -27.20 36.04
CA SER A 99 45.41 -28.05 36.40
C SER A 99 44.06 -27.31 36.16
N VAL A 100 44.01 -26.04 36.54
CA VAL A 100 42.80 -25.19 36.30
C VAL A 100 42.56 -24.96 34.82
N LYS A 101 43.62 -24.65 34.05
CA LYS A 101 43.51 -24.51 32.58
C LYS A 101 43.03 -25.81 31.95
N ARG A 102 43.61 -26.95 32.32
CA ARG A 102 43.26 -28.24 31.75
C ARG A 102 41.81 -28.60 32.07
N GLY A 103 41.37 -28.47 33.32
CA GLY A 103 40.00 -28.79 33.72
C GLY A 103 38.97 -27.89 33.06
N PHE A 104 39.28 -26.58 32.99
CA PHE A 104 38.41 -25.60 32.35
C PHE A 104 38.33 -25.80 30.85
N LEU A 105 39.47 -25.98 30.14
CA LEU A 105 39.52 -26.21 28.70
C LEU A 105 38.80 -27.52 28.31
N MET A 106 39.00 -28.60 29.08
CA MET A 106 38.30 -29.86 28.83
C MET A 106 36.78 -29.72 29.03
N GLY A 107 36.34 -29.05 30.09
CA GLY A 107 34.91 -28.82 30.35
C GLY A 107 34.26 -27.97 29.28
N GLN A 108 34.94 -26.94 28.81
CA GLN A 108 34.43 -26.05 27.78
C GLN A 108 34.51 -26.64 26.39
N GLN A 109 35.55 -27.40 26.03
CA GLN A 109 35.58 -28.13 24.77
C GLN A 109 34.46 -29.16 24.71
N HIS A 110 34.15 -29.86 25.79
CA HIS A 110 32.99 -30.73 25.85
C HIS A 110 31.64 -29.99 25.67
N ALA A 111 31.48 -28.84 26.34
CA ALA A 111 30.29 -28.04 26.23
C ALA A 111 30.14 -27.46 24.80
N LEU A 112 31.25 -26.99 24.21
CA LEU A 112 31.26 -26.46 22.85
C LEU A 112 30.97 -27.57 21.82
N SER A 113 31.61 -28.74 21.96
CA SER A 113 31.35 -29.89 21.10
C SER A 113 29.90 -30.36 21.20
N ALA A 114 29.33 -30.44 22.39
CA ALA A 114 27.92 -30.80 22.59
C ALA A 114 26.97 -29.76 21.98
N LEU A 115 27.34 -28.47 22.06
CA LEU A 115 26.57 -27.40 21.42
C LEU A 115 26.71 -27.42 19.90
N GLU A 116 27.91 -27.68 19.38
CA GLU A 116 28.14 -27.82 17.93
C GLU A 116 27.48 -29.10 17.39
N ASP A 117 27.48 -30.20 18.11
CA ASP A 117 26.74 -31.42 17.77
C ASP A 117 25.23 -31.18 17.80
N PHE A 118 24.75 -30.45 18.79
CA PHE A 118 23.35 -30.00 18.83
C PHE A 118 23.02 -29.10 17.67
N LEU A 119 23.83 -28.08 17.38
CA LEU A 119 23.67 -27.19 16.24
C LEU A 119 23.72 -27.94 14.90
N ASN A 120 24.65 -28.92 14.77
CA ASN A 120 24.74 -29.75 13.57
C ASN A 120 23.55 -30.73 13.46
N SER A 121 23.06 -31.27 14.58
CA SER A 121 21.86 -32.10 14.61
C SER A 121 20.60 -31.31 14.28
N ILE A 122 20.60 -30.04 14.66
CA ILE A 122 19.57 -29.06 14.29
C ILE A 122 19.79 -28.62 12.83
N LYS A 123 21.01 -28.41 12.35
CA LYS A 123 21.29 -28.06 10.94
C LYS A 123 20.83 -29.13 9.96
N GLY A 124 20.90 -30.39 10.31
CA GLY A 124 20.32 -31.51 9.50
C GLY A 124 18.80 -31.62 9.58
N LYS A 125 18.17 -31.03 10.60
CA LYS A 125 16.72 -30.89 10.80
C LYS A 125 16.25 -29.44 10.76
N SER A 126 17.13 -28.49 10.51
CA SER A 126 16.90 -27.05 10.68
C SER A 126 16.13 -26.46 9.54
N ASP A 127 15.95 -27.18 8.45
CA ASP A 127 14.88 -26.87 7.49
C ASP A 127 13.49 -26.97 8.15
N GLU A 128 13.39 -27.69 9.31
CA GLU A 128 12.14 -27.84 10.08
C GLU A 128 12.12 -27.12 11.44
N LEU A 129 13.27 -26.78 12.04
CA LEU A 129 13.33 -26.29 13.44
C LEU A 129 14.00 -24.93 13.66
N LEU A 130 14.88 -24.51 12.79
CA LEU A 130 15.34 -23.12 12.72
C LEU A 130 14.54 -22.45 11.64
N ASP A 131 13.65 -21.58 12.06
CA ASP A 131 12.75 -20.76 11.27
C ASP A 131 13.57 -19.80 10.36
N THR A 132 14.31 -20.37 9.38
CA THR A 132 14.82 -19.69 8.20
C THR A 132 13.72 -19.61 7.17
N GLU A 133 12.49 -19.99 7.58
CA GLU A 133 11.33 -20.02 6.74
C GLU A 133 11.04 -18.60 6.23
N PHE A 134 11.04 -18.46 4.91
CA PHE A 134 10.60 -17.23 4.27
C PHE A 134 9.14 -16.99 4.64
N HIS A 135 8.90 -15.97 5.45
CA HIS A 135 7.56 -15.55 5.81
C HIS A 135 7.10 -14.45 4.87
N PRO A 136 6.17 -14.73 3.94
CA PRO A 136 5.61 -13.71 3.05
C PRO A 136 5.12 -12.47 3.82
N GLN A 137 4.66 -12.65 5.07
CA GLN A 137 4.19 -11.58 5.96
C GLN A 137 5.26 -10.54 6.30
N SER A 138 6.54 -10.90 6.17
CA SER A 138 7.66 -9.96 6.34
C SER A 138 7.91 -9.11 5.09
N VAL A 139 7.30 -9.47 3.96
CA VAL A 139 7.44 -8.75 2.69
C VAL A 139 6.42 -7.60 2.64
N PRO A 140 6.88 -6.34 2.51
CA PRO A 140 6.00 -5.17 2.55
C PRO A 140 4.88 -5.19 1.50
N ALA A 141 5.18 -5.64 0.28
CA ALA A 141 4.21 -5.78 -0.80
C ALA A 141 3.12 -6.81 -0.47
N PHE A 142 3.52 -7.96 0.07
CA PHE A 142 2.57 -9.00 0.49
C PHE A 142 1.66 -8.50 1.61
N ALA A 143 2.25 -7.89 2.66
CA ALA A 143 1.48 -7.39 3.80
C ALA A 143 0.44 -6.34 3.41
N ALA A 144 0.81 -5.37 2.56
CA ALA A 144 -0.13 -4.38 2.07
C ALA A 144 -1.26 -5.02 1.27
N THR A 145 -0.96 -5.94 0.36
CA THR A 145 -1.97 -6.61 -0.46
C THR A 145 -2.94 -7.45 0.39
N GLU A 146 -2.45 -8.15 1.42
CA GLU A 146 -3.30 -8.90 2.34
C GLU A 146 -4.23 -7.99 3.17
N ILE A 147 -3.69 -6.91 3.75
CA ILE A 147 -4.50 -5.94 4.52
C ILE A 147 -5.64 -5.38 3.68
N PHE A 148 -5.38 -5.02 2.42
CA PHE A 148 -6.42 -4.56 1.51
C PHE A 148 -7.30 -5.69 0.99
N GLY A 149 -6.84 -6.94 0.99
CA GLY A 149 -7.66 -8.12 0.79
C GLY A 149 -8.78 -8.21 1.83
N TYR A 150 -8.45 -8.08 3.11
CA TYR A 150 -9.44 -8.03 4.19
C TYR A 150 -10.40 -6.83 4.10
N LEU A 151 -9.91 -5.66 3.68
CA LEU A 151 -10.79 -4.51 3.42
C LEU A 151 -11.83 -4.82 2.34
N ARG A 152 -11.44 -5.53 1.27
CA ARG A 152 -12.34 -5.90 0.17
C ARG A 152 -13.47 -6.86 0.57
N GLU A 153 -13.32 -7.63 1.64
CA GLU A 153 -14.41 -8.45 2.17
C GLU A 153 -15.61 -7.61 2.59
N LYS A 154 -15.36 -6.39 3.09
CA LYS A 154 -16.40 -5.42 3.50
C LYS A 154 -16.75 -4.42 2.41
N PHE A 155 -15.78 -4.03 1.59
CA PHE A 155 -15.89 -3.03 0.55
C PHE A 155 -15.37 -3.58 -0.79
N PRO A 156 -16.12 -4.49 -1.46
CA PRO A 156 -15.63 -5.25 -2.63
C PRO A 156 -15.26 -4.37 -3.84
N ASN A 157 -15.80 -3.17 -3.91
CA ASN A 157 -15.53 -2.22 -5.00
C ASN A 157 -14.28 -1.36 -4.76
N TYR A 158 -13.69 -1.42 -3.56
CA TYR A 158 -12.42 -0.77 -3.28
C TYR A 158 -11.28 -1.75 -3.60
N PHE A 159 -10.30 -1.28 -4.34
CA PHE A 159 -9.26 -2.15 -4.87
C PHE A 159 -7.88 -1.57 -4.62
N TYR A 160 -6.96 -2.41 -4.18
CA TYR A 160 -5.53 -2.16 -4.13
C TYR A 160 -4.79 -3.34 -4.75
N LYS A 161 -3.78 -3.06 -5.57
CA LYS A 161 -2.91 -4.07 -6.17
C LYS A 161 -1.54 -3.50 -6.45
N GLU A 162 -0.53 -4.32 -6.29
CA GLU A 162 0.84 -4.06 -6.75
C GLU A 162 1.05 -4.75 -8.10
N ALA A 163 0.45 -4.14 -9.14
CA ALA A 163 0.46 -4.70 -10.49
C ALA A 163 1.87 -4.73 -11.08
N THR A 164 2.36 -5.90 -11.43
CA THR A 164 3.73 -6.12 -11.91
C THR A 164 3.73 -6.91 -13.22
N LEU A 165 4.61 -6.56 -14.16
CA LEU A 165 4.71 -7.28 -15.45
C LEU A 165 5.30 -8.67 -15.29
N ASN A 166 6.23 -8.82 -14.33
CA ASN A 166 6.90 -10.08 -13.99
C ASN A 166 6.82 -10.31 -12.48
N PRO A 167 5.63 -10.64 -11.92
CA PRO A 167 5.43 -10.74 -10.48
C PRO A 167 5.95 -12.07 -9.93
N THR A 168 6.52 -12.04 -8.72
CA THR A 168 6.81 -13.24 -7.94
C THR A 168 5.50 -13.97 -7.59
N ASN A 169 4.52 -13.25 -7.06
CA ASN A 169 3.19 -13.81 -6.81
C ASN A 169 2.29 -13.63 -8.04
N PRO A 170 1.76 -14.70 -8.66
CA PRO A 170 0.91 -14.61 -9.85
C PRO A 170 -0.33 -13.72 -9.71
N ARG A 171 -0.85 -13.53 -8.48
CA ARG A 171 -1.99 -12.64 -8.20
C ARG A 171 -1.72 -11.18 -8.57
N ASP A 172 -0.45 -10.78 -8.54
CA ASP A 172 -0.01 -9.40 -8.79
C ASP A 172 0.30 -9.14 -10.28
N ARG A 173 0.05 -10.14 -11.15
CA ARG A 173 0.23 -9.97 -12.61
C ARG A 173 -0.65 -8.84 -13.13
N ALA A 174 -0.02 -7.89 -13.82
CA ALA A 174 -0.72 -6.79 -14.46
C ALA A 174 -1.68 -7.28 -15.54
N THR A 175 -2.88 -6.74 -15.55
CA THR A 175 -3.83 -6.84 -16.67
C THR A 175 -3.43 -5.88 -17.78
N ASP A 176 -4.12 -5.90 -18.93
CA ASP A 176 -3.75 -5.08 -20.09
C ASP A 176 -3.69 -3.57 -19.72
N TRP A 177 -4.75 -3.03 -19.10
CA TRP A 177 -4.80 -1.63 -18.72
C TRP A 177 -3.77 -1.25 -17.62
N GLU A 178 -3.46 -2.17 -16.70
CA GLU A 178 -2.43 -1.98 -15.68
C GLU A 178 -1.03 -2.02 -16.31
N THR A 179 -0.84 -2.85 -17.35
CA THR A 179 0.37 -2.91 -18.16
C THR A 179 0.61 -1.58 -18.87
N ASP A 180 -0.44 -0.95 -19.43
CA ASP A 180 -0.34 0.36 -20.06
C ASP A 180 0.13 1.42 -19.06
N ILE A 181 -0.39 1.40 -17.82
CA ILE A 181 0.04 2.31 -16.75
C ILE A 181 1.52 2.08 -16.39
N VAL A 182 1.95 0.83 -16.23
CA VAL A 182 3.36 0.51 -15.94
C VAL A 182 4.26 1.00 -17.06
N ASN A 183 3.86 0.82 -18.32
CA ASN A 183 4.61 1.28 -19.48
C ASN A 183 4.66 2.82 -19.59
N GLN A 184 3.60 3.54 -19.18
CA GLN A 184 3.64 4.99 -19.09
C GLN A 184 4.70 5.46 -18.07
N PHE A 185 4.79 4.85 -16.90
CA PHE A 185 5.84 5.15 -15.92
C PHE A 185 7.24 4.80 -16.42
N ARG A 186 7.38 3.74 -17.23
CA ARG A 186 8.67 3.39 -17.86
C ARG A 186 9.09 4.36 -18.95
N GLY A 187 8.12 4.91 -19.66
CA GLY A 187 8.36 5.92 -20.71
C GLY A 187 8.68 7.29 -20.16
N ASP A 188 8.18 7.61 -18.97
CA ASP A 188 8.46 8.87 -18.27
C ASP A 188 8.71 8.56 -16.78
N ALA A 189 9.98 8.34 -16.45
CA ALA A 189 10.43 7.95 -15.12
C ALA A 189 10.28 9.05 -14.06
N GLU A 190 10.10 10.31 -14.46
CA GLU A 190 9.85 11.45 -13.57
C GLU A 190 8.36 11.51 -13.15
N HIS A 191 7.49 10.83 -13.85
CA HIS A 191 6.08 10.75 -13.48
C HIS A 191 5.92 9.97 -12.17
N SER A 192 5.49 10.66 -11.13
CA SER A 192 5.36 10.07 -9.79
C SER A 192 3.97 9.50 -9.51
N GLU A 193 2.95 9.92 -10.28
CA GLU A 193 1.56 9.55 -10.04
C GLU A 193 0.69 9.74 -11.29
N ILE A 194 -0.22 8.80 -11.53
CA ILE A 194 -1.25 8.88 -12.57
C ILE A 194 -2.62 8.71 -11.89
N SER A 195 -3.56 9.62 -12.17
CA SER A 195 -4.95 9.50 -11.72
C SER A 195 -5.89 9.71 -12.90
N ALA A 196 -6.87 8.82 -13.07
CA ALA A 196 -7.89 8.93 -14.10
C ALA A 196 -9.17 8.17 -13.72
N ALA A 197 -10.27 8.47 -14.40
CA ALA A 197 -11.48 7.66 -14.33
C ALA A 197 -11.45 6.57 -15.40
N ARG A 198 -12.04 5.41 -15.08
CA ARG A 198 -12.21 4.29 -16.00
C ARG A 198 -13.55 3.58 -15.77
N ASP A 199 -14.07 2.99 -16.84
CA ASP A 199 -15.23 2.10 -16.74
C ASP A 199 -14.80 0.75 -16.17
N THR A 200 -15.61 0.22 -15.26
CA THR A 200 -15.46 -1.11 -14.69
C THR A 200 -16.81 -1.84 -14.78
N PRO A 201 -16.84 -3.18 -14.63
CA PRO A 201 -18.10 -3.92 -14.59
C PRO A 201 -19.08 -3.41 -13.50
N ASN A 202 -18.57 -2.76 -12.46
CA ASN A 202 -19.33 -2.21 -11.34
C ASN A 202 -19.60 -0.69 -11.49
N GLY A 203 -19.42 -0.13 -12.68
CA GLY A 203 -19.57 1.31 -12.96
C GLY A 203 -18.24 2.06 -13.01
N ILE A 204 -18.32 3.37 -13.11
CA ILE A 204 -17.15 4.24 -13.21
C ILE A 204 -16.39 4.24 -11.89
N SER A 205 -15.08 4.06 -11.97
CA SER A 205 -14.14 4.16 -10.82
C SER A 205 -13.02 5.14 -11.14
N VAL A 206 -12.54 5.85 -10.13
CA VAL A 206 -11.29 6.61 -10.20
C VAL A 206 -10.17 5.69 -9.76
N PHE A 207 -9.10 5.60 -10.52
CA PHE A 207 -7.88 4.97 -10.10
C PHE A 207 -6.77 5.99 -9.84
N LEU A 208 -5.90 5.63 -8.91
CA LEU A 208 -4.65 6.31 -8.60
C LEU A 208 -3.53 5.29 -8.70
N ALA A 209 -2.49 5.59 -9.45
CA ALA A 209 -1.34 4.70 -9.64
C ALA A 209 -0.04 5.43 -9.29
N ARG A 210 0.91 4.71 -8.65
CA ARG A 210 2.29 5.16 -8.41
C ARG A 210 3.27 4.08 -8.85
N PRO A 211 4.45 4.43 -9.42
CA PRO A 211 5.40 3.44 -9.89
C PRO A 211 6.03 2.65 -8.73
N ILE A 212 6.24 1.36 -8.93
CA ILE A 212 7.07 0.53 -8.05
C ILE A 212 8.47 0.53 -8.65
N ARG A 213 9.36 1.30 -8.03
CA ARG A 213 10.77 1.39 -8.42
C ARG A 213 11.63 0.57 -7.46
N VAL A 214 12.60 -0.14 -7.99
CA VAL A 214 13.62 -0.86 -7.21
C VAL A 214 14.64 0.15 -6.68
N ASN A 215 14.33 0.79 -5.56
CA ASN A 215 15.15 1.84 -4.94
C ASN A 215 15.97 1.35 -3.73
N ASN A 216 15.91 0.06 -3.42
CA ASN A 216 16.65 -0.56 -2.32
C ASN A 216 17.40 -1.80 -2.82
N VAL A 217 18.70 -1.85 -2.54
CA VAL A 217 19.56 -2.96 -2.92
C VAL A 217 19.10 -4.28 -2.28
N SER A 218 18.48 -4.24 -1.10
CA SER A 218 17.94 -5.45 -0.45
C SER A 218 16.87 -6.17 -1.28
N CYS A 219 16.16 -5.48 -2.18
CA CYS A 219 15.24 -6.15 -3.11
C CYS A 219 15.97 -7.15 -4.02
N LEU A 220 17.22 -6.82 -4.37
CA LEU A 220 18.03 -7.62 -5.30
C LEU A 220 18.61 -8.88 -4.65
N GLU A 221 18.61 -8.99 -3.33
CA GLU A 221 19.03 -10.20 -2.60
C GLU A 221 18.15 -11.40 -2.99
N CYS A 222 16.84 -11.16 -3.23
CA CYS A 222 15.88 -12.20 -3.60
C CYS A 222 15.46 -12.14 -5.06
N HIS A 223 15.57 -11.00 -5.75
CA HIS A 223 14.95 -10.78 -7.07
C HIS A 223 15.94 -10.66 -8.23
N THR A 224 17.25 -10.85 -7.99
CA THR A 224 18.24 -10.86 -9.06
C THR A 224 18.15 -12.14 -9.89
N THR A 225 18.30 -13.30 -9.23
CA THR A 225 18.28 -14.62 -9.86
C THR A 225 17.63 -15.64 -8.92
N ALA A 226 17.05 -16.70 -9.47
CA ALA A 226 16.32 -17.70 -8.67
C ALA A 226 17.22 -18.46 -7.67
N ASP A 227 18.49 -18.63 -7.96
CA ASP A 227 19.47 -19.31 -7.10
C ASP A 227 19.84 -18.50 -5.85
N LYS A 228 19.60 -17.18 -5.85
CA LYS A 228 19.81 -16.30 -4.69
C LYS A 228 18.58 -16.15 -3.81
N ALA A 229 17.42 -16.49 -4.32
CA ALA A 229 16.17 -16.36 -3.59
C ALA A 229 16.08 -17.40 -2.46
N PRO A 230 15.38 -17.07 -1.34
CA PRO A 230 15.07 -18.04 -0.30
C PRO A 230 14.37 -19.28 -0.86
N VAL A 231 14.77 -20.46 -0.38
CA VAL A 231 14.25 -21.76 -0.87
C VAL A 231 12.73 -21.81 -0.70
N GLU A 232 12.21 -21.29 0.40
CA GLU A 232 10.77 -21.26 0.69
C GLU A 232 10.01 -20.33 -0.26
N MET A 233 10.63 -19.21 -0.68
CA MET A 233 10.06 -18.34 -1.73
C MET A 233 9.94 -19.11 -3.06
N ILE A 234 10.97 -19.88 -3.40
CA ILE A 234 10.97 -20.72 -4.61
C ILE A 234 9.92 -21.84 -4.51
N LYS A 235 9.81 -22.49 -3.33
CA LYS A 235 8.75 -23.51 -3.10
C LYS A 235 7.35 -22.95 -3.29
N LEU A 236 7.10 -21.70 -2.83
CA LEU A 236 5.79 -21.05 -2.91
C LEU A 236 5.45 -20.53 -4.32
N TYR A 237 6.40 -19.93 -5.02
CA TYR A 237 6.15 -19.14 -6.22
C TYR A 237 6.87 -19.67 -7.48
N GLY A 238 7.78 -20.63 -7.33
CA GLY A 238 8.57 -21.16 -8.43
C GLY A 238 9.71 -20.25 -8.88
N THR A 239 10.35 -20.61 -9.99
CA THR A 239 11.55 -19.95 -10.52
C THR A 239 11.29 -19.13 -11.80
N ALA A 240 10.05 -19.16 -12.31
CA ALA A 240 9.74 -18.62 -13.63
C ALA A 240 9.60 -17.09 -13.67
N ASN A 241 9.21 -16.46 -12.56
CA ASN A 241 8.87 -15.04 -12.51
C ASN A 241 9.43 -14.37 -11.24
N GLY A 242 9.51 -13.04 -11.26
CA GLY A 242 9.97 -12.24 -10.12
C GLY A 242 11.48 -12.06 -10.04
N PHE A 243 12.20 -12.35 -11.12
CA PHE A 243 13.66 -12.26 -11.18
C PHE A 243 14.14 -11.34 -12.31
N GLY A 244 15.45 -11.04 -12.33
CA GLY A 244 16.08 -10.19 -13.33
C GLY A 244 15.94 -8.70 -13.05
N TRP A 245 15.55 -8.31 -11.83
CA TRP A 245 15.41 -6.90 -11.46
C TRP A 245 16.76 -6.21 -11.32
N LYS A 246 16.78 -4.92 -11.60
CA LYS A 246 17.95 -4.05 -11.46
C LYS A 246 17.59 -2.85 -10.63
N LEU A 247 18.60 -2.22 -10.03
CA LEU A 247 18.40 -0.97 -9.31
C LEU A 247 17.84 0.08 -10.28
N ASP A 248 16.91 0.88 -9.77
CA ASP A 248 16.15 1.91 -10.47
C ASP A 248 15.14 1.42 -11.52
N ASP A 249 15.03 0.10 -11.77
CA ASP A 249 13.98 -0.44 -12.62
C ASP A 249 12.58 -0.11 -12.08
N ILE A 250 11.67 0.29 -12.96
CA ILE A 250 10.24 0.33 -12.69
C ILE A 250 9.66 -1.04 -13.04
N ILE A 251 9.35 -1.83 -12.03
CA ILE A 251 8.90 -3.22 -12.16
C ILE A 251 7.39 -3.36 -12.21
N GLY A 252 6.65 -2.34 -11.76
CA GLY A 252 5.20 -2.37 -11.65
C GLY A 252 4.63 -1.03 -11.23
N ALA A 253 3.36 -1.05 -10.83
CA ALA A 253 2.65 0.08 -10.25
C ALA A 253 1.78 -0.35 -9.07
N GLN A 254 1.79 0.44 -8.01
CA GLN A 254 0.77 0.39 -6.96
C GLN A 254 -0.48 1.07 -7.49
N ILE A 255 -1.60 0.38 -7.49
CA ILE A 255 -2.86 0.87 -8.07
C ILE A 255 -3.96 0.77 -7.02
N VAL A 256 -4.59 1.90 -6.74
CA VAL A 256 -5.83 2.01 -5.96
C VAL A 256 -6.96 2.32 -6.92
N SER A 257 -8.12 1.69 -6.74
CA SER A 257 -9.34 2.03 -7.48
C SER A 257 -10.51 2.22 -6.52
N VAL A 258 -11.22 3.34 -6.66
CA VAL A 258 -12.33 3.74 -5.79
C VAL A 258 -13.58 4.00 -6.64
N PRO A 259 -14.74 3.42 -6.30
CA PRO A 259 -15.96 3.59 -7.09
C PRO A 259 -16.45 5.04 -7.04
N LEU A 260 -16.82 5.57 -8.18
CA LEU A 260 -17.40 6.92 -8.34
C LEU A 260 -18.94 6.90 -8.35
N ALA A 261 -19.57 5.75 -8.55
CA ALA A 261 -21.01 5.62 -8.73
C ALA A 261 -21.81 6.16 -7.54
N VAL A 262 -21.47 5.78 -6.32
CA VAL A 262 -22.21 6.21 -5.11
C VAL A 262 -22.08 7.72 -4.85
N PRO A 263 -20.88 8.34 -4.88
CA PRO A 263 -20.74 9.79 -4.77
C PRO A 263 -21.47 10.56 -5.86
N LEU A 264 -21.50 10.08 -7.11
CA LEU A 264 -22.26 10.69 -8.18
C LEU A 264 -23.78 10.60 -7.95
N GLN A 265 -24.30 9.46 -7.46
CA GLN A 265 -25.72 9.35 -7.08
C GLN A 265 -26.07 10.32 -5.97
N LEU A 266 -25.23 10.48 -4.94
CA LEU A 266 -25.45 11.44 -3.87
C LEU A 266 -25.46 12.88 -4.40
N ALA A 267 -24.52 13.24 -5.27
CA ALA A 267 -24.47 14.54 -5.93
C ALA A 267 -25.73 14.80 -6.76
N GLN A 268 -26.19 13.81 -7.52
CA GLN A 268 -27.41 13.90 -8.31
C GLN A 268 -28.67 14.06 -7.43
N THR A 269 -28.76 13.30 -6.34
CA THR A 269 -29.87 13.42 -5.38
C THR A 269 -29.86 14.79 -4.71
N ALA A 270 -28.70 15.29 -4.29
CA ALA A 270 -28.56 16.63 -3.73
C ALA A 270 -28.99 17.70 -4.73
N PHE A 271 -28.59 17.57 -6.00
CA PHE A 271 -29.02 18.48 -7.07
C PHE A 271 -30.55 18.48 -7.29
N LEU A 272 -31.18 17.30 -7.32
CA LEU A 272 -32.63 17.18 -7.45
C LEU A 272 -33.38 17.84 -6.28
N ASN A 273 -32.86 17.68 -5.03
CA ASN A 273 -33.42 18.34 -3.88
C ASN A 273 -33.28 19.88 -3.99
N LEU A 274 -32.14 20.39 -4.41
CA LEU A 274 -31.92 21.81 -4.67
C LEU A 274 -32.82 22.35 -5.77
N LEU A 275 -33.11 21.56 -6.78
CA LEU A 275 -34.01 21.95 -7.87
C LEU A 275 -35.42 22.28 -7.38
N TRP A 276 -35.94 21.53 -6.42
CA TRP A 276 -37.24 21.84 -5.79
C TRP A 276 -37.21 23.18 -5.04
N TRP A 277 -36.11 23.51 -4.36
CA TRP A 277 -35.92 24.81 -3.73
C TRP A 277 -35.85 25.93 -4.77
N PHE A 278 -35.17 25.71 -5.89
CA PHE A 278 -35.12 26.68 -6.98
C PHE A 278 -36.50 26.92 -7.61
N ILE A 279 -37.28 25.86 -7.82
CA ILE A 279 -38.66 25.98 -8.31
C ILE A 279 -39.50 26.79 -7.30
N GLY A 280 -39.43 26.50 -6.03
CA GLY A 280 -40.11 27.24 -4.98
C GLY A 280 -39.75 28.74 -4.98
N ALA A 281 -38.43 29.03 -5.00
CA ALA A 281 -37.94 30.40 -5.08
C ALA A 281 -38.39 31.12 -6.34
N PHE A 282 -38.36 30.45 -7.49
CA PHE A 282 -38.84 30.96 -8.77
C PHE A 282 -40.33 31.40 -8.66
N VAL A 283 -41.19 30.53 -8.12
CA VAL A 283 -42.63 30.81 -7.93
C VAL A 283 -42.82 32.01 -6.98
N VAL A 284 -42.11 32.04 -5.86
CA VAL A 284 -42.20 33.16 -4.88
C VAL A 284 -41.80 34.49 -5.55
N ILE A 285 -40.66 34.53 -6.25
CA ILE A 285 -40.18 35.71 -6.95
C ILE A 285 -41.20 36.18 -8.00
N LEU A 286 -41.76 35.24 -8.77
CA LEU A 286 -42.74 35.53 -9.78
C LEU A 286 -44.01 36.13 -9.18
N VAL A 287 -44.53 35.56 -8.08
CA VAL A 287 -45.72 36.07 -7.38
C VAL A 287 -45.46 37.46 -6.82
N VAL A 288 -44.36 37.66 -6.09
CA VAL A 288 -44.00 38.95 -5.47
C VAL A 288 -43.86 40.04 -6.57
N ALA A 289 -43.15 39.76 -7.66
CA ALA A 289 -42.95 40.69 -8.75
C ALA A 289 -44.29 41.10 -9.41
N ASN A 290 -45.17 40.13 -9.63
CA ASN A 290 -46.50 40.42 -10.19
C ASN A 290 -47.40 41.25 -9.25
N VAL A 291 -47.37 40.94 -7.93
CA VAL A 291 -48.10 41.73 -6.92
C VAL A 291 -47.57 43.16 -6.88
N MET A 292 -46.25 43.37 -6.90
CA MET A 292 -45.64 44.70 -6.95
C MET A 292 -46.07 45.49 -8.17
N VAL A 293 -46.08 44.87 -9.36
CA VAL A 293 -46.56 45.50 -10.60
C VAL A 293 -48.05 45.90 -10.53
N LEU A 294 -48.86 45.12 -9.79
CA LEU A 294 -50.28 45.45 -9.56
C LEU A 294 -50.45 46.61 -8.58
N LEU A 295 -49.67 46.64 -7.47
CA LEU A 295 -49.71 47.70 -6.45
C LEU A 295 -49.22 49.05 -6.97
N LEU A 296 -48.19 49.06 -7.80
CA LEU A 296 -47.65 50.28 -8.44
C LEU A 296 -48.57 50.83 -9.55
N ARG A 297 -49.71 50.19 -9.80
CA ARG A 297 -50.74 50.63 -10.73
C ARG A 297 -51.74 51.63 -10.11
N LYS A 298 -51.71 51.81 -8.80
CA LYS A 298 -52.49 52.85 -8.14
C LYS A 298 -51.73 54.16 -8.17
#